data_75f48101863321fce913864d4e8058ec
#
_entry.id   75f48101863321fce913864d4e8058ec
#
_cell.length_a   1.000
_cell.length_b   1.000
_cell.length_c   1.000
_cell.angle_alpha   90.00
_cell.angle_beta   90.00
_cell.angle_gamma   90.00
#
_symmetry.space_group_name_H-M   'P 1'
#
loop_
_entity.id
_entity.type
_entity.pdbx_description
1 polymer ?
#
loop_
_entity_poly.entity_id
_entity_poly.type
_entity_poly.pdbx_seq_one_letter_code
_entity_poly.pdbx_strand_id
1 'polypeptide(L)'
;IRMLSLNTPLPARHRAQLIASDVSVMRGATPVLNHVDLTITATSRVAIVGENGRGKSTLLHVLAGTLTPDSGVVQRLGTLGIAEQEMPTGDDRTVGQAVAEAIAQPLAALASLDAAAASLSAGVTGAEERYAAALEHAEVLDAWDAERRVQIALEALDAETDPARRLHDLSVGQRYRVRLACLLGADDDFLLLDEPTNHLDRSGLEFLTTQLRSRNGGVVVVTHDRALLSDVAETIVDLDPTPDDQARVYGNGYAGYREGRRAERERWEHEYERQQTELGRLQDSLSSAQNRLVSGW
;
A
#
# COMPACT_ATOMS: atom_id res chain seq x y z
N ILE A 1 -39.80 10.88 -16.49
CA ILE A 1 -38.59 11.34 -15.74
C ILE A 1 -38.63 10.65 -14.37
N ARG A 2 -37.95 9.53 -14.24
CA ARG A 2 -37.77 8.85 -12.94
C ARG A 2 -36.61 9.57 -12.22
N MET A 3 -36.90 10.26 -11.13
CA MET A 3 -35.92 10.73 -10.17
C MET A 3 -35.26 9.51 -9.57
N LEU A 4 -33.98 9.30 -9.87
CA LEU A 4 -33.11 8.33 -9.18
C LEU A 4 -32.97 8.82 -7.74
N SER A 5 -33.45 8.03 -6.81
CA SER A 5 -33.30 8.21 -5.37
C SER A 5 -31.81 8.18 -5.03
N LEU A 6 -31.26 9.30 -4.54
CA LEU A 6 -29.86 9.48 -4.13
C LEU A 6 -29.51 8.75 -2.82
N ASN A 7 -30.25 7.71 -2.45
CA ASN A 7 -30.07 7.02 -1.16
C ASN A 7 -29.84 5.51 -1.29
N THR A 8 -29.27 5.04 -2.41
CA THR A 8 -28.77 3.67 -2.44
C THR A 8 -27.43 3.66 -1.69
N PRO A 9 -27.28 2.90 -0.57
CA PRO A 9 -26.01 2.81 0.10
C PRO A 9 -24.97 2.25 -0.88
N LEU A 10 -23.83 2.94 -0.98
CA LEU A 10 -22.71 2.47 -1.78
C LEU A 10 -22.36 1.05 -1.35
N PRO A 11 -21.99 0.15 -2.28
CA PRO A 11 -21.48 -1.17 -1.95
C PRO A 11 -20.42 -1.09 -0.86
N ALA A 12 -20.32 -2.08 0.00
CA ALA A 12 -19.45 -2.05 1.19
C ALA A 12 -17.99 -1.67 0.84
N ARG A 13 -17.46 -2.17 -0.28
CA ARG A 13 -16.12 -1.84 -0.80
C ARG A 13 -15.93 -0.36 -1.14
N HIS A 14 -16.94 0.33 -1.63
CA HIS A 14 -16.85 1.77 -1.92
C HIS A 14 -16.77 2.65 -0.68
N ARG A 15 -17.02 2.08 0.51
CA ARG A 15 -16.86 2.75 1.80
C ARG A 15 -15.51 2.49 2.45
N ALA A 16 -14.72 1.58 1.88
CA ALA A 16 -13.41 1.24 2.41
C ALA A 16 -12.50 2.48 2.42
N GLN A 17 -11.93 2.78 3.59
CA GLN A 17 -11.03 3.91 3.81
C GLN A 17 -9.91 3.51 4.75
N LEU A 18 -8.71 3.96 4.41
CA LEU A 18 -7.53 3.87 5.25
C LEU A 18 -6.94 5.28 5.37
N ILE A 19 -7.00 5.85 6.56
CA ILE A 19 -6.65 7.25 6.82
C ILE A 19 -5.54 7.27 7.86
N ALA A 20 -4.41 7.87 7.50
CA ALA A 20 -3.36 8.27 8.43
C ALA A 20 -3.46 9.79 8.64
N SER A 21 -3.54 10.23 9.88
CA SER A 21 -3.64 11.64 10.24
C SER A 21 -2.53 12.00 11.22
N ASP A 22 -1.71 12.98 10.83
CA ASP A 22 -0.63 13.56 11.64
C ASP A 22 0.35 12.50 12.19
N VAL A 23 0.64 11.47 11.38
CA VAL A 23 1.43 10.31 11.80
C VAL A 23 2.90 10.67 11.89
N SER A 24 3.49 10.44 13.08
CA SER A 24 4.94 10.56 13.30
C SER A 24 5.49 9.30 13.97
N VAL A 25 6.70 8.91 13.58
CA VAL A 25 7.42 7.76 14.14
C VAL A 25 8.87 8.14 14.41
N MET A 26 9.33 7.83 15.61
CA MET A 26 10.69 8.08 16.07
C MET A 26 11.49 6.77 16.15
N ARG A 27 12.76 6.81 15.79
CA ARG A 27 13.73 5.75 16.09
C ARG A 27 14.83 6.32 16.98
N GLY A 28 14.68 6.11 18.29
CA GLY A 28 15.49 6.82 19.28
C GLY A 28 15.22 8.31 19.23
N ALA A 29 16.22 9.13 18.95
CA ALA A 29 16.09 10.59 18.84
C ALA A 29 15.86 11.08 17.38
N THR A 30 15.82 10.16 16.40
CA THR A 30 15.70 10.55 14.98
C THR A 30 14.27 10.34 14.49
N PRO A 31 13.61 11.36 13.94
CA PRO A 31 12.32 11.20 13.29
C PRO A 31 12.50 10.36 12.00
N VAL A 32 11.68 9.32 11.84
CA VAL A 32 11.61 8.48 10.64
C VAL A 32 10.43 8.88 9.78
N LEU A 33 9.30 9.19 10.42
CA LEU A 33 8.12 9.78 9.79
C LEU A 33 7.77 11.04 10.57
N ASN A 34 7.41 12.11 9.86
CA ASN A 34 7.12 13.40 10.47
C ASN A 34 5.85 13.99 9.88
N HIS A 35 4.78 14.04 10.69
CA HIS A 35 3.47 14.63 10.34
C HIS A 35 2.91 14.14 8.99
N VAL A 36 2.84 12.83 8.78
CA VAL A 36 2.34 12.25 7.53
C VAL A 36 0.82 12.18 7.55
N ASP A 37 0.20 12.84 6.57
CA ASP A 37 -1.23 12.76 6.28
C ASP A 37 -1.45 12.01 4.97
N LEU A 38 -2.27 10.95 5.00
CA LEU A 38 -2.56 10.15 3.80
C LEU A 38 -3.96 9.55 3.90
N THR A 39 -4.74 9.72 2.84
CA THR A 39 -6.06 9.09 2.68
C THR A 39 -6.06 8.16 1.49
N ILE A 40 -6.39 6.90 1.73
CA ILE A 40 -6.45 5.84 0.72
C ILE A 40 -7.89 5.32 0.68
N THR A 41 -8.47 5.32 -0.50
CA THR A 41 -9.82 4.80 -0.80
C THR A 41 -9.74 3.54 -1.64
N ALA A 42 -10.85 2.91 -1.91
CA ALA A 42 -10.93 1.72 -2.78
C ALA A 42 -10.40 1.95 -4.20
N THR A 43 -10.35 3.19 -4.67
CA THR A 43 -9.84 3.53 -6.01
C THR A 43 -8.41 4.06 -6.02
N SER A 44 -7.81 4.28 -4.86
CA SER A 44 -6.47 4.88 -4.76
C SER A 44 -5.37 3.95 -5.26
N ARG A 45 -4.43 4.52 -6.01
CA ARG A 45 -3.18 3.88 -6.47
C ARG A 45 -2.02 4.72 -5.99
N VAL A 46 -1.52 4.40 -4.80
CA VAL A 46 -0.48 5.17 -4.11
C VAL A 46 0.85 4.45 -4.23
N ALA A 47 1.88 5.17 -4.63
CA ALA A 47 3.26 4.69 -4.51
C ALA A 47 4.00 5.48 -3.43
N ILE A 48 4.82 4.80 -2.64
CA ILE A 48 5.72 5.40 -1.66
C ILE A 48 7.14 5.27 -2.21
N VAL A 49 7.82 6.40 -2.35
CA VAL A 49 9.20 6.48 -2.84
C VAL A 49 10.09 7.17 -1.81
N GLY A 50 11.40 7.09 -2.02
CA GLY A 50 12.43 7.71 -1.17
C GLY A 50 13.64 6.81 -1.05
N GLU A 51 14.78 7.35 -0.61
CA GLU A 51 16.02 6.60 -0.40
C GLU A 51 15.87 5.49 0.66
N ASN A 52 16.84 4.57 0.69
CA ASN A 52 16.82 3.53 1.72
C ASN A 52 16.98 4.12 3.13
N GLY A 53 16.20 3.59 4.07
CA GLY A 53 16.18 4.10 5.45
C GLY A 53 15.27 5.30 5.71
N ARG A 54 14.54 5.81 4.69
CA ARG A 54 13.63 6.97 4.81
C ARG A 54 12.24 6.64 5.38
N GLY A 55 12.04 5.44 5.90
CA GLY A 55 10.78 5.10 6.56
C GLY A 55 9.69 4.53 5.65
N LYS A 56 9.99 4.15 4.40
CA LYS A 56 9.01 3.54 3.47
C LYS A 56 8.29 2.35 4.09
N SER A 57 9.05 1.34 4.51
CA SER A 57 8.50 0.14 5.18
C SER A 57 7.87 0.50 6.53
N THR A 58 8.40 1.49 7.26
CA THR A 58 7.81 2.00 8.50
C THR A 58 6.41 2.56 8.25
N LEU A 59 6.24 3.39 7.22
CA LEU A 59 4.91 3.92 6.85
C LEU A 59 3.97 2.79 6.44
N LEU A 60 4.47 1.80 5.68
CA LEU A 60 3.67 0.64 5.30
C LEU A 60 3.18 -0.15 6.53
N HIS A 61 4.06 -0.40 7.52
CA HIS A 61 3.71 -1.07 8.78
C HIS A 61 2.72 -0.26 9.64
N VAL A 62 2.87 1.07 9.66
CA VAL A 62 1.92 1.95 10.36
C VAL A 62 0.54 1.88 9.69
N LEU A 63 0.47 1.95 8.35
CA LEU A 63 -0.78 1.81 7.59
C LEU A 63 -1.41 0.42 7.79
N ALA A 64 -0.60 -0.63 7.87
CA ALA A 64 -1.07 -1.99 8.16
C ALA A 64 -1.58 -2.17 9.59
N GLY A 65 -1.20 -1.27 10.52
CA GLY A 65 -1.51 -1.38 11.95
C GLY A 65 -0.60 -2.36 12.69
N THR A 66 0.49 -2.82 12.07
CA THR A 66 1.51 -3.69 12.69
C THR A 66 2.54 -2.88 13.50
N LEU A 67 2.62 -1.59 13.25
CA LEU A 67 3.42 -0.63 14.01
C LEU A 67 2.53 0.53 14.49
N THR A 68 2.54 0.77 15.81
CA THR A 68 1.85 1.93 16.40
C THR A 68 2.72 3.18 16.23
N PRO A 69 2.21 4.28 15.68
CA PRO A 69 2.96 5.53 15.59
C PRO A 69 3.15 6.17 16.97
N ASP A 70 4.19 7.00 17.12
CA ASP A 70 4.44 7.74 18.35
C ASP A 70 3.45 8.91 18.54
N SER A 71 2.98 9.50 17.43
CA SER A 71 1.87 10.46 17.42
C SER A 71 1.02 10.32 16.16
N GLY A 72 -0.17 10.89 16.19
CA GLY A 72 -1.16 10.75 15.13
C GLY A 72 -2.00 9.49 15.27
N VAL A 73 -2.82 9.21 14.27
CA VAL A 73 -3.75 8.06 14.29
C VAL A 73 -3.91 7.47 12.91
N VAL A 74 -4.06 6.14 12.85
CA VAL A 74 -4.48 5.43 11.65
C VAL A 74 -5.85 4.82 11.87
N GLN A 75 -6.77 5.11 10.96
CA GLN A 75 -8.12 4.56 10.96
C GLN A 75 -8.32 3.72 9.70
N ARG A 76 -8.86 2.51 9.85
CA ARG A 76 -9.14 1.62 8.73
C ARG A 76 -10.57 1.11 8.81
N LEU A 77 -11.26 1.24 7.70
CA LEU A 77 -12.53 0.57 7.43
C LEU A 77 -12.35 -0.31 6.20
N GLY A 78 -12.33 -1.61 6.38
CA GLY A 78 -12.12 -2.61 5.34
C GLY A 78 -11.02 -3.61 5.69
N THR A 79 -10.89 -4.64 4.84
CA THR A 79 -9.87 -5.69 4.93
C THR A 79 -8.54 -5.23 4.32
N LEU A 80 -7.43 -5.82 4.75
CA LEU A 80 -6.10 -5.41 4.32
C LEU A 80 -5.16 -6.59 4.21
N GLY A 81 -4.53 -6.74 3.05
CA GLY A 81 -3.42 -7.64 2.82
C GLY A 81 -2.09 -6.89 2.72
N ILE A 82 -1.03 -7.45 3.31
CA ILE A 82 0.32 -6.88 3.24
C ILE A 82 1.33 -7.94 2.78
N ALA A 83 2.17 -7.58 1.80
CA ALA A 83 3.38 -8.31 1.45
C ALA A 83 4.59 -7.51 1.89
N GLU A 84 5.27 -8.01 2.92
CA GLU A 84 6.52 -7.47 3.43
C GLU A 84 7.70 -8.03 2.62
N GLN A 85 8.78 -7.28 2.53
CA GLN A 85 9.99 -7.70 1.83
C GLN A 85 10.66 -8.91 2.51
N GLU A 86 10.63 -8.95 3.85
CA GLU A 86 11.19 -10.05 4.63
C GLU A 86 10.12 -11.07 4.99
N MET A 87 10.38 -12.33 4.67
CA MET A 87 9.50 -13.46 4.99
C MET A 87 10.03 -14.21 6.22
N PRO A 88 9.17 -14.55 7.20
CA PRO A 88 9.58 -15.39 8.32
C PRO A 88 10.18 -16.71 7.83
N THR A 89 11.34 -17.08 8.37
CA THR A 89 12.08 -18.29 7.96
C THR A 89 11.52 -19.57 8.57
N GLY A 90 10.62 -19.49 9.54
CA GLY A 90 10.08 -20.64 10.29
C GLY A 90 8.61 -20.94 10.02
N ASP A 91 8.12 -20.70 8.80
CA ASP A 91 6.72 -20.96 8.44
C ASP A 91 6.53 -22.44 8.05
N ASP A 92 6.00 -23.25 8.97
CA ASP A 92 5.73 -24.69 8.79
C ASP A 92 4.46 -24.99 7.99
N ARG A 93 3.68 -23.99 7.62
CA ARG A 93 2.47 -24.17 6.82
C ARG A 93 2.82 -24.73 5.44
N THR A 94 1.86 -25.45 4.86
CA THR A 94 1.92 -25.84 3.45
C THR A 94 1.35 -24.72 2.55
N VAL A 95 1.64 -24.78 1.26
CA VAL A 95 1.05 -23.89 0.25
C VAL A 95 -0.48 -23.91 0.33
N GLY A 96 -1.09 -25.10 0.44
CA GLY A 96 -2.53 -25.25 0.56
C GLY A 96 -3.10 -24.59 1.83
N GLN A 97 -2.37 -24.66 2.95
CA GLN A 97 -2.77 -23.97 4.19
C GLN A 97 -2.68 -22.45 4.06
N ALA A 98 -1.63 -21.94 3.40
CA ALA A 98 -1.50 -20.51 3.15
C ALA A 98 -2.60 -19.98 2.22
N VAL A 99 -2.96 -20.75 1.19
CA VAL A 99 -4.08 -20.44 0.29
C VAL A 99 -5.40 -20.42 1.07
N ALA A 100 -5.70 -21.47 1.84
CA ALA A 100 -6.94 -21.58 2.60
C ALA A 100 -7.09 -20.43 3.63
N GLU A 101 -5.99 -20.02 4.25
CA GLU A 101 -5.98 -18.87 5.18
C GLU A 101 -6.25 -17.55 4.45
N ALA A 102 -5.63 -17.34 3.29
CA ALA A 102 -5.82 -16.13 2.49
C ALA A 102 -7.27 -15.94 2.02
N ILE A 103 -7.98 -17.02 1.73
CA ILE A 103 -9.38 -16.99 1.30
C ILE A 103 -10.35 -17.50 2.38
N ALA A 104 -9.97 -17.42 3.66
CA ALA A 104 -10.77 -17.94 4.76
C ALA A 104 -12.17 -17.30 4.84
N GLN A 105 -12.29 -16.00 4.57
CA GLN A 105 -13.58 -15.30 4.56
C GLN A 105 -14.51 -15.79 3.43
N PRO A 106 -14.11 -15.85 2.17
CA PRO A 106 -14.88 -16.49 1.10
C PRO A 106 -15.31 -17.93 1.43
N LEU A 107 -14.38 -18.76 1.94
CA LEU A 107 -14.70 -20.15 2.30
C LEU A 107 -15.74 -20.22 3.43
N ALA A 108 -15.63 -19.36 4.45
CA ALA A 108 -16.61 -19.28 5.52
C ALA A 108 -17.99 -18.81 5.03
N ALA A 109 -18.03 -17.89 4.07
CA ALA A 109 -19.28 -17.45 3.45
C ALA A 109 -19.98 -18.58 2.69
N LEU A 110 -19.25 -19.37 1.92
CA LEU A 110 -19.77 -20.56 1.24
C LEU A 110 -20.28 -21.61 2.22
N ALA A 111 -19.52 -21.91 3.27
CA ALA A 111 -19.95 -22.83 4.33
C ALA A 111 -21.23 -22.35 5.03
N SER A 112 -21.36 -21.05 5.26
CA SER A 112 -22.57 -20.45 5.85
C SER A 112 -23.75 -20.55 4.90
N LEU A 113 -23.55 -20.39 3.62
CA LEU A 113 -24.59 -20.55 2.58
C LEU A 113 -25.07 -22.00 2.51
N ASP A 114 -24.16 -22.97 2.54
CA ASP A 114 -24.51 -24.42 2.55
C ASP A 114 -25.32 -24.78 3.80
N ALA A 115 -24.94 -24.28 4.97
CA ALA A 115 -25.67 -24.49 6.22
C ALA A 115 -27.05 -23.84 6.19
N ALA A 116 -27.18 -22.65 5.60
CA ALA A 116 -28.46 -21.99 5.43
C ALA A 116 -29.38 -22.72 4.44
N ALA A 117 -28.84 -23.23 3.34
CA ALA A 117 -29.55 -24.06 2.36
C ALA A 117 -30.10 -25.38 3.01
N ALA A 118 -29.28 -26.05 3.81
CA ALA A 118 -29.71 -27.22 4.57
C ALA A 118 -30.87 -26.91 5.55
N SER A 119 -30.77 -25.75 6.25
CA SER A 119 -31.85 -25.30 7.17
C SER A 119 -33.12 -24.96 6.42
N LEU A 120 -33.03 -24.37 5.22
CA LEU A 120 -34.19 -24.08 4.38
C LEU A 120 -34.88 -25.37 3.91
N SER A 121 -34.07 -26.35 3.47
CA SER A 121 -34.57 -27.66 3.04
C SER A 121 -35.26 -28.43 4.19
N ALA A 122 -34.82 -28.21 5.43
CA ALA A 122 -35.41 -28.80 6.63
C ALA A 122 -36.66 -28.05 7.14
N GLY A 123 -37.08 -26.95 6.48
CA GLY A 123 -38.25 -26.16 6.87
C GLY A 123 -38.12 -25.41 8.19
N VAL A 124 -36.88 -25.05 8.57
CA VAL A 124 -36.62 -24.32 9.83
C VAL A 124 -37.16 -22.89 9.73
N THR A 125 -37.88 -22.45 10.76
CA THR A 125 -38.41 -21.07 10.81
C THR A 125 -37.30 -20.01 10.62
N GLY A 126 -37.54 -19.02 9.75
CA GLY A 126 -36.57 -17.96 9.42
C GLY A 126 -35.36 -18.42 8.58
N ALA A 127 -35.46 -19.61 7.96
CA ALA A 127 -34.38 -20.12 7.11
C ALA A 127 -34.29 -19.36 5.78
N GLU A 128 -35.37 -18.83 5.25
CA GLU A 128 -35.40 -18.05 4.02
C GLU A 128 -34.56 -16.76 4.15
N GLU A 129 -34.78 -16.01 5.25
CA GLU A 129 -34.01 -14.77 5.51
C GLU A 129 -32.52 -15.05 5.72
N ARG A 130 -32.19 -16.15 6.43
CA ARG A 130 -30.79 -16.57 6.64
C ARG A 130 -30.11 -16.99 5.33
N TYR A 131 -30.84 -17.70 4.47
CA TYR A 131 -30.34 -18.09 3.16
C TYR A 131 -30.08 -16.88 2.27
N ALA A 132 -31.05 -15.93 2.22
CA ALA A 132 -30.89 -14.70 1.46
C ALA A 132 -29.68 -13.87 1.94
N ALA A 133 -29.50 -13.70 3.25
CA ALA A 133 -28.36 -13.01 3.82
C ALA A 133 -27.01 -13.71 3.56
N ALA A 134 -26.98 -15.04 3.65
CA ALA A 134 -25.77 -15.82 3.37
C ALA A 134 -25.42 -15.77 1.87
N LEU A 135 -26.41 -15.80 0.99
CA LEU A 135 -26.20 -15.66 -0.46
C LEU A 135 -25.64 -14.27 -0.81
N GLU A 136 -26.28 -13.21 -0.31
CA GLU A 136 -25.77 -11.84 -0.50
C GLU A 136 -24.32 -11.68 -0.02
N HIS A 137 -24.01 -12.27 1.15
CA HIS A 137 -22.65 -12.21 1.69
C HIS A 137 -21.63 -12.95 0.80
N ALA A 138 -21.98 -14.13 0.28
CA ALA A 138 -21.14 -14.89 -0.62
C ALA A 138 -20.94 -14.18 -1.97
N GLU A 139 -21.99 -13.51 -2.48
CA GLU A 139 -21.93 -12.68 -3.71
C GLU A 139 -21.03 -11.45 -3.51
N VAL A 140 -21.16 -10.74 -2.39
CA VAL A 140 -20.32 -9.56 -2.09
C VAL A 140 -18.84 -9.91 -2.03
N LEU A 141 -18.50 -11.10 -1.52
CA LEU A 141 -17.11 -11.59 -1.45
C LEU A 141 -16.63 -12.26 -2.74
N ASP A 142 -17.51 -12.40 -3.75
CA ASP A 142 -17.22 -13.22 -4.96
C ASP A 142 -16.59 -14.58 -4.57
N ALA A 143 -17.26 -15.25 -3.61
CA ALA A 143 -16.68 -16.36 -2.86
C ALA A 143 -16.40 -17.59 -3.72
N TRP A 144 -17.20 -17.84 -4.75
CA TRP A 144 -17.06 -19.01 -5.64
C TRP A 144 -15.80 -18.98 -6.48
N ASP A 145 -15.28 -17.79 -6.81
CA ASP A 145 -14.09 -17.61 -7.63
C ASP A 145 -12.80 -17.42 -6.82
N ALA A 146 -12.89 -17.37 -5.47
CA ALA A 146 -11.75 -17.07 -4.61
C ALA A 146 -10.57 -18.04 -4.78
N GLU A 147 -10.83 -19.33 -4.75
CA GLU A 147 -9.79 -20.36 -4.94
C GLU A 147 -9.19 -20.29 -6.34
N ARG A 148 -10.02 -20.12 -7.37
CA ARG A 148 -9.59 -19.98 -8.75
C ARG A 148 -8.73 -18.73 -8.95
N ARG A 149 -9.04 -17.61 -8.32
CA ARG A 149 -8.23 -16.38 -8.39
C ARG A 149 -6.83 -16.63 -7.86
N VAL A 150 -6.71 -17.30 -6.70
CA VAL A 150 -5.39 -17.63 -6.13
C VAL A 150 -4.63 -18.57 -7.04
N GLN A 151 -5.29 -19.62 -7.60
CA GLN A 151 -4.65 -20.57 -8.51
C GLN A 151 -4.10 -19.87 -9.76
N ILE A 152 -4.87 -19.00 -10.39
CA ILE A 152 -4.42 -18.18 -11.52
C ILE A 152 -3.21 -17.33 -11.15
N ALA A 153 -3.21 -16.73 -9.96
CA ALA A 153 -2.09 -15.91 -9.50
C ALA A 153 -0.83 -16.76 -9.22
N LEU A 154 -0.97 -17.95 -8.63
CA LEU A 154 0.15 -18.90 -8.44
C LEU A 154 0.81 -19.23 -9.77
N GLU A 155 0.02 -19.63 -10.76
CA GLU A 155 0.51 -20.00 -12.09
C GLU A 155 1.16 -18.81 -12.81
N ALA A 156 0.52 -17.63 -12.79
CA ALA A 156 1.01 -16.44 -13.48
C ALA A 156 2.31 -15.86 -12.86
N LEU A 157 2.53 -16.08 -11.57
CA LEU A 157 3.74 -15.66 -10.86
C LEU A 157 4.83 -16.75 -10.84
N ASP A 158 4.66 -17.88 -11.52
CA ASP A 158 5.55 -19.04 -11.46
C ASP A 158 5.85 -19.44 -10.00
N ALA A 159 4.81 -19.45 -9.16
CA ALA A 159 4.86 -19.85 -7.78
C ALA A 159 4.65 -21.34 -7.61
N GLU A 160 5.00 -21.90 -6.44
CA GLU A 160 4.71 -23.31 -6.13
C GLU A 160 3.20 -23.55 -6.08
N THR A 161 2.73 -24.57 -6.79
CA THR A 161 1.31 -24.93 -6.90
C THR A 161 0.94 -26.20 -6.17
N ASP A 162 1.92 -27.03 -5.75
CA ASP A 162 1.64 -28.23 -4.96
C ASP A 162 1.15 -27.85 -3.55
N PRO A 163 -0.13 -28.12 -3.21
CA PRO A 163 -0.68 -27.74 -1.91
C PRO A 163 -0.05 -28.46 -0.73
N ALA A 164 0.61 -29.60 -0.95
CA ALA A 164 1.29 -30.37 0.09
C ALA A 164 2.71 -29.85 0.39
N ARG A 165 3.27 -29.03 -0.49
CA ARG A 165 4.62 -28.48 -0.35
C ARG A 165 4.68 -27.52 0.85
N ARG A 166 5.68 -27.69 1.71
CA ARG A 166 5.87 -26.82 2.88
C ARG A 166 6.57 -25.52 2.49
N LEU A 167 6.13 -24.40 3.07
CA LEU A 167 6.70 -23.08 2.76
C LEU A 167 8.17 -22.98 3.18
N HIS A 168 8.59 -23.61 4.27
CA HIS A 168 9.99 -23.58 4.72
C HIS A 168 10.96 -24.30 3.77
N ASP A 169 10.47 -25.24 2.93
CA ASP A 169 11.26 -25.95 1.94
C ASP A 169 11.50 -25.12 0.66
N LEU A 170 10.77 -24.02 0.51
CA LEU A 170 10.86 -23.15 -0.65
C LEU A 170 11.99 -22.12 -0.50
N SER A 171 12.58 -21.69 -1.60
CA SER A 171 13.46 -20.54 -1.61
C SER A 171 12.73 -19.26 -1.18
N VAL A 172 13.47 -18.22 -0.76
CA VAL A 172 12.88 -16.92 -0.38
C VAL A 172 11.98 -16.37 -1.50
N GLY A 173 12.47 -16.40 -2.75
CA GLY A 173 11.70 -15.92 -3.90
C GLY A 173 10.45 -16.74 -4.17
N GLN A 174 10.51 -18.07 -4.04
CA GLN A 174 9.32 -18.91 -4.18
C GLN A 174 8.27 -18.65 -3.10
N ARG A 175 8.69 -18.55 -1.83
CA ARG A 175 7.78 -18.15 -0.72
C ARG A 175 7.12 -16.81 -0.98
N TYR A 176 7.91 -15.83 -1.43
CA TYR A 176 7.39 -14.51 -1.75
C TYR A 176 6.33 -14.57 -2.85
N ARG A 177 6.57 -15.31 -3.94
CA ARG A 177 5.61 -15.47 -5.03
C ARG A 177 4.31 -16.17 -4.58
N VAL A 178 4.39 -17.21 -3.74
CA VAL A 178 3.21 -17.83 -3.14
C VAL A 178 2.41 -16.82 -2.30
N ARG A 179 3.10 -16.06 -1.42
CA ARG A 179 2.43 -15.04 -0.61
C ARG A 179 1.76 -13.97 -1.47
N LEU A 180 2.48 -13.48 -2.48
CA LEU A 180 1.94 -12.47 -3.40
C LEU A 180 0.71 -13.00 -4.14
N ALA A 181 0.75 -14.23 -4.63
CA ALA A 181 -0.39 -14.89 -5.26
C ALA A 181 -1.60 -14.99 -4.34
N CYS A 182 -1.39 -15.40 -3.09
CA CYS A 182 -2.43 -15.45 -2.05
C CYS A 182 -3.08 -14.07 -1.85
N LEU A 183 -2.27 -13.01 -1.72
CA LEU A 183 -2.76 -11.63 -1.52
C LEU A 183 -3.52 -11.08 -2.72
N LEU A 184 -3.06 -11.39 -3.94
CA LEU A 184 -3.76 -10.97 -5.17
C LEU A 184 -5.10 -11.69 -5.33
N GLY A 185 -5.17 -12.96 -4.94
CA GLY A 185 -6.38 -13.77 -5.02
C GLY A 185 -7.38 -13.55 -3.87
N ALA A 186 -6.91 -13.14 -2.67
CA ALA A 186 -7.75 -12.85 -1.52
C ALA A 186 -8.70 -11.67 -1.76
N ASP A 187 -8.30 -10.73 -2.62
CA ASP A 187 -9.10 -9.59 -3.04
C ASP A 187 -9.56 -8.69 -1.88
N ASP A 188 -8.66 -8.45 -0.91
CA ASP A 188 -8.87 -7.50 0.20
C ASP A 188 -9.19 -6.08 -0.28
N ASP A 189 -9.85 -5.26 0.56
CA ASP A 189 -10.17 -3.87 0.24
C ASP A 189 -8.92 -3.00 0.07
N PHE A 190 -7.83 -3.34 0.77
CA PHE A 190 -6.52 -2.69 0.64
C PHE A 190 -5.41 -3.70 0.45
N LEU A 191 -4.48 -3.39 -0.45
CA LEU A 191 -3.29 -4.18 -0.71
C LEU A 191 -2.04 -3.31 -0.54
N LEU A 192 -1.19 -3.68 0.42
CA LEU A 192 0.07 -3.01 0.72
C LEU A 192 1.23 -3.91 0.30
N LEU A 193 2.12 -3.40 -0.55
CA LEU A 193 3.23 -4.17 -1.11
C LEU A 193 4.56 -3.45 -0.88
N ASP A 194 5.53 -4.15 -0.31
CA ASP A 194 6.90 -3.64 -0.14
C ASP A 194 7.83 -4.28 -1.17
N GLU A 195 8.32 -3.48 -2.13
CA GLU A 195 9.20 -3.87 -3.24
C GLU A 195 8.72 -5.14 -4.00
N PRO A 196 7.45 -5.15 -4.49
CA PRO A 196 6.84 -6.36 -5.05
C PRO A 196 7.48 -6.84 -6.36
N THR A 197 8.30 -6.03 -6.98
CA THR A 197 9.01 -6.36 -8.21
C THR A 197 10.21 -7.29 -7.99
N ASN A 198 10.70 -7.37 -6.75
CA ASN A 198 11.76 -8.29 -6.39
C ASN A 198 11.28 -9.73 -6.56
N HIS A 199 12.12 -10.60 -7.11
CA HIS A 199 11.85 -12.03 -7.33
C HIS A 199 10.80 -12.35 -8.40
N LEU A 200 10.33 -11.38 -9.20
CA LEU A 200 9.46 -11.61 -10.35
C LEU A 200 10.25 -11.53 -11.65
N ASP A 201 9.90 -12.40 -12.57
CA ASP A 201 10.32 -12.30 -13.95
C ASP A 201 9.44 -11.30 -14.73
N ARG A 202 9.68 -11.15 -16.02
CA ARG A 202 8.94 -10.21 -16.86
C ARG A 202 7.45 -10.54 -16.92
N SER A 203 7.08 -11.81 -17.02
CA SER A 203 5.69 -12.25 -17.11
C SER A 203 4.95 -11.99 -15.80
N GLY A 204 5.58 -12.29 -14.67
CA GLY A 204 5.06 -11.99 -13.34
C GLY A 204 4.88 -10.48 -13.09
N LEU A 205 5.79 -9.65 -13.58
CA LEU A 205 5.67 -8.19 -13.51
C LEU A 205 4.50 -7.66 -14.36
N GLU A 206 4.32 -8.16 -15.56
CA GLU A 206 3.20 -7.80 -16.45
C GLU A 206 1.85 -8.22 -15.82
N PHE A 207 1.80 -9.41 -15.23
CA PHE A 207 0.62 -9.89 -14.49
C PHE A 207 0.34 -8.99 -13.25
N LEU A 208 1.35 -8.76 -12.40
CA LEU A 208 1.22 -7.91 -11.22
C LEU A 208 0.70 -6.51 -11.60
N THR A 209 1.31 -5.87 -12.59
CA THR A 209 0.92 -4.55 -13.07
C THR A 209 -0.55 -4.53 -13.50
N THR A 210 -0.98 -5.56 -14.24
CA THR A 210 -2.37 -5.69 -14.70
C THR A 210 -3.33 -5.83 -13.52
N GLN A 211 -2.99 -6.69 -12.54
CA GLN A 211 -3.80 -6.88 -11.34
C GLN A 211 -3.91 -5.61 -10.50
N LEU A 212 -2.81 -4.90 -10.28
CA LEU A 212 -2.82 -3.66 -9.49
C LEU A 212 -3.64 -2.54 -10.14
N ARG A 213 -3.66 -2.47 -11.48
CA ARG A 213 -4.45 -1.49 -12.24
C ARG A 213 -5.94 -1.78 -12.22
N SER A 214 -6.32 -3.04 -12.41
CA SER A 214 -7.72 -3.46 -12.57
C SER A 214 -8.44 -3.75 -11.25
N ARG A 215 -7.71 -3.83 -10.14
CA ARG A 215 -8.25 -4.17 -8.83
C ARG A 215 -9.33 -3.21 -8.35
N ASN A 216 -10.39 -3.74 -7.75
CA ASN A 216 -11.46 -2.96 -7.10
C ASN A 216 -11.14 -2.64 -5.62
N GLY A 217 -9.90 -2.40 -5.26
CA GLY A 217 -9.44 -2.08 -3.91
C GLY A 217 -8.29 -1.09 -3.95
N GLY A 218 -8.05 -0.38 -2.84
CA GLY A 218 -6.93 0.56 -2.70
C GLY A 218 -5.59 -0.18 -2.75
N VAL A 219 -4.61 0.42 -3.43
CA VAL A 219 -3.25 -0.13 -3.54
C VAL A 219 -2.24 0.87 -3.01
N VAL A 220 -1.34 0.40 -2.16
CA VAL A 220 -0.14 1.11 -1.73
C VAL A 220 1.07 0.26 -2.09
N VAL A 221 1.99 0.81 -2.87
CA VAL A 221 3.21 0.10 -3.24
C VAL A 221 4.44 0.91 -2.89
N VAL A 222 5.37 0.30 -2.17
CA VAL A 222 6.74 0.80 -2.02
C VAL A 222 7.55 0.22 -3.15
N THR A 223 8.13 1.05 -4.01
CA THR A 223 8.96 0.57 -5.12
C THR A 223 9.90 1.63 -5.66
N HIS A 224 11.00 1.16 -6.24
CA HIS A 224 11.92 1.96 -7.04
C HIS A 224 11.77 1.69 -8.55
N ASP A 225 10.91 0.76 -8.94
CA ASP A 225 10.68 0.41 -10.34
C ASP A 225 9.87 1.51 -11.05
N ARG A 226 10.53 2.16 -12.03
CA ARG A 226 9.93 3.29 -12.77
C ARG A 226 8.80 2.87 -13.69
N ALA A 227 8.82 1.64 -14.20
CA ALA A 227 7.76 1.13 -15.04
C ALA A 227 6.49 0.92 -14.22
N LEU A 228 6.62 0.26 -13.05
CA LEU A 228 5.50 0.08 -12.13
C LEU A 228 4.94 1.42 -11.63
N LEU A 229 5.80 2.38 -11.28
CA LEU A 229 5.39 3.74 -10.90
C LEU A 229 4.60 4.44 -12.02
N SER A 230 5.07 4.32 -13.27
CA SER A 230 4.41 4.94 -14.43
C SER A 230 3.07 4.30 -14.76
N ASP A 231 2.98 2.98 -14.60
CA ASP A 231 1.83 2.20 -15.07
C ASP A 231 0.72 2.10 -14.03
N VAL A 232 1.04 2.19 -12.74
CA VAL A 232 0.09 1.95 -11.64
C VAL A 232 -0.17 3.20 -10.82
N ALA A 233 0.87 3.98 -10.45
CA ALA A 233 0.71 5.05 -9.47
C ALA A 233 -0.06 6.25 -10.02
N GLU A 234 -1.10 6.67 -9.30
CA GLU A 234 -1.82 7.93 -9.52
C GLU A 234 -1.37 9.02 -8.54
N THR A 235 -0.96 8.60 -7.34
CA THR A 235 -0.41 9.45 -6.29
C THR A 235 0.92 8.90 -5.83
N ILE A 236 1.91 9.78 -5.67
CA ILE A 236 3.23 9.39 -5.17
C ILE A 236 3.52 10.16 -3.88
N VAL A 237 3.84 9.41 -2.82
CA VAL A 237 4.32 9.92 -1.53
C VAL A 237 5.83 9.79 -1.51
N ASP A 238 6.52 10.91 -1.49
CA ASP A 238 7.98 10.98 -1.42
C ASP A 238 8.42 11.27 0.02
N LEU A 239 9.22 10.36 0.58
CA LEU A 239 9.76 10.45 1.93
C LEU A 239 11.21 10.96 1.94
N ASP A 240 11.75 11.42 0.81
CA ASP A 240 13.05 12.05 0.79
C ASP A 240 13.05 13.36 1.57
N PRO A 241 14.21 13.76 2.15
CA PRO A 241 14.30 14.95 2.96
C PRO A 241 13.86 16.21 2.22
N THR A 242 13.05 16.98 2.88
CA THR A 242 12.62 18.30 2.47
C THR A 242 13.10 19.33 3.50
N PRO A 243 13.18 20.64 3.16
CA PRO A 243 13.62 21.67 4.11
C PRO A 243 12.78 21.77 5.38
N ASP A 244 11.53 21.32 5.34
CA ASP A 244 10.58 21.27 6.45
C ASP A 244 10.41 19.88 7.06
N ASP A 245 11.19 18.89 6.59
CA ASP A 245 11.22 17.52 7.08
C ASP A 245 9.86 16.80 6.95
N GLN A 246 9.03 17.22 5.99
CA GLN A 246 7.71 16.64 5.74
C GLN A 246 7.67 15.80 4.46
N ALA A 247 6.88 14.73 4.48
CA ALA A 247 6.59 13.96 3.28
C ALA A 247 5.90 14.82 2.22
N ARG A 248 6.24 14.61 0.95
CA ARG A 248 5.59 15.29 -0.18
C ARG A 248 4.64 14.34 -0.89
N VAL A 249 3.47 14.85 -1.22
CA VAL A 249 2.45 14.10 -1.97
C VAL A 249 2.26 14.74 -3.34
N TYR A 250 2.47 13.94 -4.38
CA TYR A 250 2.34 14.36 -5.78
C TYR A 250 1.19 13.61 -6.43
N GLY A 251 0.25 14.34 -7.01
CA GLY A 251 -0.78 13.80 -7.89
C GLY A 251 -0.32 13.66 -9.34
N ASN A 252 -1.23 13.24 -10.23
CA ASN A 252 -1.00 13.04 -11.66
C ASN A 252 0.09 11.98 -11.98
N GLY A 253 0.23 10.98 -11.11
CA GLY A 253 1.11 9.84 -11.32
C GLY A 253 2.59 10.20 -11.40
N TYR A 254 3.35 9.33 -12.08
CA TYR A 254 4.81 9.48 -12.20
C TYR A 254 5.24 10.75 -12.98
N ALA A 255 4.41 11.21 -13.92
CA ALA A 255 4.69 12.45 -14.66
C ALA A 255 4.61 13.67 -13.73
N GLY A 256 3.54 13.78 -12.93
CA GLY A 256 3.38 14.85 -11.94
C GLY A 256 4.47 14.84 -10.87
N TYR A 257 4.87 13.66 -10.41
CA TYR A 257 6.00 13.51 -9.50
C TYR A 257 7.31 14.09 -10.08
N ARG A 258 7.65 13.71 -11.32
CA ARG A 258 8.85 14.21 -11.98
C ARG A 258 8.85 15.73 -12.15
N GLU A 259 7.71 16.28 -12.53
CA GLU A 259 7.55 17.74 -12.69
C GLU A 259 7.66 18.46 -11.34
N GLY A 260 6.98 17.95 -10.31
CA GLY A 260 7.05 18.50 -8.96
C GLY A 260 8.47 18.50 -8.38
N ARG A 261 9.18 17.37 -8.49
CA ARG A 261 10.60 17.25 -8.05
C ARG A 261 11.54 18.18 -8.81
N ARG A 262 11.27 18.38 -10.10
CA ARG A 262 12.06 19.33 -10.89
C ARG A 262 11.83 20.76 -10.42
N ALA A 263 10.58 21.17 -10.25
CA ALA A 263 10.23 22.51 -9.77
C ALA A 263 10.75 22.79 -8.36
N GLU A 264 10.78 21.77 -7.47
CA GLU A 264 11.38 21.88 -6.14
C GLU A 264 12.89 22.08 -6.21
N ARG A 265 13.58 21.32 -7.06
CA ARG A 265 15.03 21.46 -7.25
C ARG A 265 15.40 22.84 -7.77
N GLU A 266 14.69 23.34 -8.78
CA GLU A 266 14.89 24.68 -9.33
C GLU A 266 14.68 25.77 -8.26
N ARG A 267 13.65 25.65 -7.42
CA ARG A 267 13.44 26.58 -6.30
C ARG A 267 14.57 26.52 -5.28
N TRP A 268 15.05 25.34 -4.96
CA TRP A 268 16.13 25.13 -4.01
C TRP A 268 17.46 25.69 -4.51
N GLU A 269 17.78 25.50 -5.79
CA GLU A 269 18.95 26.07 -6.46
C GLU A 269 18.92 27.59 -6.40
N HIS A 270 17.81 28.22 -6.73
CA HIS A 270 17.64 29.67 -6.63
C HIS A 270 17.76 30.20 -5.19
N GLU A 271 17.20 29.51 -4.20
CA GLU A 271 17.32 29.89 -2.79
C GLU A 271 18.78 29.78 -2.32
N TYR A 272 19.46 28.70 -2.68
CA TYR A 272 20.86 28.49 -2.36
C TYR A 272 21.75 29.59 -2.98
N GLU A 273 21.55 29.96 -4.23
CA GLU A 273 22.27 31.06 -4.91
C GLU A 273 22.02 32.40 -4.21
N ARG A 274 20.80 32.67 -3.79
CA ARG A 274 20.46 33.87 -3.00
C ARG A 274 21.21 33.92 -1.68
N GLN A 275 21.20 32.81 -0.93
CA GLN A 275 21.90 32.70 0.35
C GLN A 275 23.41 32.86 0.18
N GLN A 276 24.01 32.28 -0.84
CA GLN A 276 25.43 32.43 -1.14
C GLN A 276 25.78 33.89 -1.48
N THR A 277 24.94 34.56 -2.25
CA THR A 277 25.15 35.98 -2.61
C THR A 277 25.06 36.88 -1.38
N GLU A 278 24.11 36.62 -0.49
CA GLU A 278 23.94 37.40 0.76
C GLU A 278 25.10 37.16 1.74
N LEU A 279 25.56 35.90 1.86
CA LEU A 279 26.73 35.54 2.67
C LEU A 279 27.98 36.24 2.17
N GLY A 280 28.20 36.29 0.85
CA GLY A 280 29.28 37.03 0.25
C GLY A 280 29.22 38.55 0.58
N ARG A 281 28.06 39.16 0.43
CA ARG A 281 27.86 40.57 0.79
C ARG A 281 28.15 40.88 2.27
N LEU A 282 27.73 39.98 3.17
CA LEU A 282 27.98 40.12 4.60
C LEU A 282 29.47 39.97 4.93
N GLN A 283 30.18 39.03 4.27
CA GLN A 283 31.62 38.84 4.44
C GLN A 283 32.41 40.06 3.95
N ASP A 284 32.03 40.63 2.79
CA ASP A 284 32.65 41.83 2.24
C ASP A 284 32.40 43.04 3.16
N SER A 285 31.21 43.17 3.69
CA SER A 285 30.84 44.24 4.66
C SER A 285 31.66 44.13 5.96
N LEU A 286 31.83 42.89 6.46
CA LEU A 286 32.60 42.61 7.67
C LEU A 286 34.10 42.91 7.47
N SER A 287 34.68 42.47 6.31
CA SER A 287 36.06 42.76 5.99
C SER A 287 36.31 44.29 5.77
N SER A 288 35.35 44.99 5.19
CA SER A 288 35.39 46.44 4.99
C SER A 288 35.30 47.19 6.33
N ALA A 289 34.49 46.69 7.29
CA ALA A 289 34.40 47.23 8.64
C ALA A 289 35.68 47.00 9.45
N GLN A 290 36.26 45.79 9.35
CA GLN A 290 37.54 45.46 10.00
C GLN A 290 38.69 46.33 9.48
N ASN A 291 38.79 46.50 8.17
CA ASN A 291 39.81 47.36 7.57
C ASN A 291 39.69 48.83 7.97
N ARG A 292 38.49 49.37 8.15
CA ARG A 292 38.26 50.70 8.69
C ARG A 292 38.68 50.84 10.15
N LEU A 293 38.52 49.82 10.99
CA LEU A 293 38.99 49.83 12.36
C LEU A 293 40.53 49.79 12.48
N VAL A 294 41.19 49.04 11.55
CA VAL A 294 42.66 48.91 11.54
C VAL A 294 43.32 50.16 10.97
N SER A 295 42.71 50.87 10.02
CA SER A 295 43.27 52.07 9.37
C SER A 295 42.93 53.38 10.10
N GLY A 296 42.14 53.34 11.19
CA GLY A 296 41.75 54.50 11.98
C GLY A 296 42.56 54.72 13.25
N TRP A 297 43.73 54.07 13.38
CA TRP A 297 44.74 54.27 14.45
C TRP A 297 46.01 54.83 13.85
#